data_568d38904bd286d603e118628d344b0d
#
_entry.id   568d38904bd286d603e118628d344b0d
#
_cell.length_a   1.000
_cell.length_b   1.000
_cell.length_c   1.000
_cell.angle_alpha   90.00
_cell.angle_beta   90.00
_cell.angle_gamma   90.00
#
_symmetry.space_group_name_H-M   'P 1'
#
loop_
_entity.id
_entity.type
_entity.pdbx_description
1 polymer ?
#
loop_
_entity_poly.entity_id
_entity_poly.type
_entity_poly.pdbx_seq_one_letter_code
_entity_poly.pdbx_strand_id
1 'polypeptide(L)'
;MDDMRFFCLFVGEQDGKASFVQALTAAAKSRGLEGRFRLTPVVDDMPAALMVADVVVMPSITPEPFGRVALEAQAMGRPIVAFAHGGAVESIQHGETGWLATPGDADSLAENLRTALSLKPRARKAFAAKARAHINAHFSTQRMCDETLKIYRRMLAKNQKNSAARRTT
;
A
#
# COMPACT_ATOMS: atom_id res chain seq x y z
N MET A 1 2.16 -15.85 17.90
CA MET A 1 3.22 -14.80 17.75
C MET A 1 4.12 -14.73 18.98
N ASP A 2 4.14 -15.79 19.77
CA ASP A 2 4.68 -15.75 21.13
C ASP A 2 6.20 -15.57 21.24
N ASP A 3 6.94 -15.64 20.14
CA ASP A 3 8.41 -15.54 20.19
C ASP A 3 9.02 -14.50 19.21
N MET A 4 8.19 -13.74 18.51
CA MET A 4 8.69 -12.76 17.53
C MET A 4 8.80 -11.36 18.18
N ARG A 5 10.02 -10.84 18.28
CA ARG A 5 10.24 -9.45 18.70
C ARG A 5 9.84 -8.51 17.56
N PHE A 6 8.89 -7.65 17.79
CA PHE A 6 8.44 -6.64 16.81
C PHE A 6 8.26 -5.29 17.48
N PHE A 7 8.29 -4.25 16.69
CA PHE A 7 7.93 -2.90 17.06
C PHE A 7 7.04 -2.31 15.97
N CYS A 8 5.88 -1.78 16.34
CA CYS A 8 4.95 -1.13 15.42
C CYS A 8 5.19 0.38 15.38
N LEU A 9 5.40 0.92 14.20
CA LEU A 9 5.46 2.35 13.96
C LEU A 9 4.21 2.78 13.19
N PHE A 10 3.38 3.62 13.80
CA PHE A 10 2.23 4.25 13.16
C PHE A 10 2.65 5.65 12.74
N VAL A 11 2.68 5.91 11.44
CA VAL A 11 3.04 7.21 10.87
C VAL A 11 1.80 7.84 10.28
N GLY A 12 1.45 9.05 10.70
CA GLY A 12 0.31 9.76 10.16
C GLY A 12 -0.23 10.85 11.08
N GLU A 13 -1.22 11.57 10.58
CA GLU A 13 -1.85 12.66 11.29
C GLU A 13 -2.62 12.16 12.52
N GLN A 14 -2.36 12.79 13.65
CA GLN A 14 -3.00 12.50 14.93
C GLN A 14 -3.99 13.58 15.36
N ASP A 15 -3.93 14.75 14.73
CA ASP A 15 -4.80 15.88 15.06
C ASP A 15 -6.27 15.54 14.73
N GLY A 16 -7.15 15.86 15.68
CA GLY A 16 -8.57 15.52 15.58
C GLY A 16 -8.90 14.03 15.76
N LYS A 17 -7.90 13.16 16.03
CA LYS A 17 -8.08 11.71 16.19
C LYS A 17 -7.82 11.21 17.61
N ALA A 18 -8.01 12.04 18.61
CA ALA A 18 -7.72 11.71 20.02
C ALA A 18 -8.41 10.43 20.50
N SER A 19 -9.67 10.20 20.11
CA SER A 19 -10.41 8.98 20.46
C SER A 19 -9.79 7.72 19.83
N PHE A 20 -9.32 7.78 18.59
CA PHE A 20 -8.63 6.66 17.93
C PHE A 20 -7.29 6.37 18.62
N VAL A 21 -6.50 7.40 18.91
CA VAL A 21 -5.22 7.28 19.64
C VAL A 21 -5.42 6.65 21.00
N GLN A 22 -6.46 7.09 21.77
CA GLN A 22 -6.81 6.52 23.06
C GLN A 22 -7.22 5.05 22.93
N ALA A 23 -8.09 4.72 21.98
CA ALA A 23 -8.54 3.35 21.75
C ALA A 23 -7.36 2.40 21.37
N LEU A 24 -6.47 2.85 20.50
CA LEU A 24 -5.29 2.10 20.09
C LEU A 24 -4.33 1.88 21.28
N THR A 25 -4.10 2.91 22.08
CA THR A 25 -3.26 2.83 23.29
C THR A 25 -3.84 1.88 24.32
N ALA A 26 -5.14 1.95 24.57
CA ALA A 26 -5.85 1.04 25.47
C ALA A 26 -5.80 -0.41 24.98
N ALA A 27 -5.97 -0.62 23.68
CA ALA A 27 -5.88 -1.94 23.06
C ALA A 27 -4.47 -2.52 23.13
N ALA A 28 -3.43 -1.71 22.98
CA ALA A 28 -2.04 -2.13 23.15
C ALA A 28 -1.76 -2.52 24.61
N LYS A 29 -2.21 -1.68 25.57
CA LYS A 29 -2.05 -1.95 27.00
C LYS A 29 -2.74 -3.25 27.42
N SER A 30 -3.98 -3.46 27.02
CA SER A 30 -4.73 -4.69 27.35
C SER A 30 -4.10 -5.99 26.82
N ARG A 31 -3.19 -5.87 25.83
CA ARG A 31 -2.46 -6.97 25.22
C ARG A 31 -0.99 -7.07 25.66
N GLY A 32 -0.57 -6.26 26.66
CA GLY A 32 0.83 -6.24 27.11
C GLY A 32 1.83 -5.76 26.07
N LEU A 33 1.39 -4.90 25.12
CA LEU A 33 2.21 -4.36 24.04
C LEU A 33 2.72 -2.94 24.34
N GLU A 34 2.63 -2.50 25.57
CA GLU A 34 3.18 -1.22 26.02
C GLU A 34 4.69 -1.17 25.71
N GLY A 35 5.14 -0.07 25.08
CA GLY A 35 6.54 0.06 24.65
C GLY A 35 6.90 -0.70 23.37
N ARG A 36 5.96 -1.44 22.75
CA ARG A 36 6.17 -2.10 21.45
C ARG A 36 5.52 -1.38 20.28
N PHE A 37 5.03 -0.18 20.49
CA PHE A 37 4.52 0.66 19.41
C PHE A 37 4.81 2.13 19.65
N ARG A 38 4.82 2.91 18.61
CA ARG A 38 4.92 4.36 18.63
C ARG A 38 3.99 4.97 17.59
N LEU A 39 3.33 6.04 17.99
CA LEU A 39 2.61 6.95 17.10
C LEU A 39 3.57 8.09 16.74
N THR A 40 3.74 8.33 15.46
CA THR A 40 4.61 9.39 14.93
C THR A 40 3.76 10.31 14.06
N PRO A 41 3.91 11.63 14.17
CA PRO A 41 3.25 12.57 13.27
C PRO A 41 3.57 12.27 11.80
N VAL A 42 2.93 13.00 10.91
CA VAL A 42 3.30 13.01 9.49
C VAL A 42 4.79 13.36 9.36
N VAL A 43 5.49 12.63 8.51
CA VAL A 43 6.90 12.86 8.19
C VAL A 43 7.02 13.31 6.74
N ASP A 44 7.89 14.28 6.48
CA ASP A 44 8.11 14.83 5.15
C ASP A 44 8.86 13.82 4.25
N ASP A 45 9.80 13.07 4.83
CA ASP A 45 10.55 12.03 4.12
C ASP A 45 9.89 10.65 4.33
N MET A 46 8.75 10.42 3.65
CA MET A 46 8.07 9.13 3.67
C MET A 46 8.92 7.98 3.10
N PRO A 47 9.74 8.15 2.05
CA PRO A 47 10.70 7.14 1.61
C PRO A 47 11.62 6.66 2.74
N ALA A 48 12.20 7.57 3.54
CA ALA A 48 13.03 7.19 4.67
C ALA A 48 12.24 6.42 5.74
N ALA A 49 11.02 6.86 6.06
CA ALA A 49 10.14 6.15 6.99
C ALA A 49 9.82 4.71 6.52
N LEU A 50 9.54 4.53 5.23
CA LEU A 50 9.31 3.21 4.64
C LEU A 50 10.59 2.35 4.68
N MET A 51 11.76 2.95 4.51
CA MET A 51 13.04 2.21 4.54
C MET A 51 13.41 1.70 5.94
N VAL A 52 12.89 2.26 7.01
CA VAL A 52 13.05 1.76 8.38
C VAL A 52 12.26 0.47 8.62
N ALA A 53 11.13 0.29 7.93
CA ALA A 53 10.25 -0.84 8.14
C ALA A 53 10.83 -2.15 7.56
N ASP A 54 10.70 -3.25 8.29
CA ASP A 54 10.90 -4.60 7.74
C ASP A 54 9.71 -5.05 6.90
N VAL A 55 8.50 -4.67 7.32
CA VAL A 55 7.24 -4.92 6.61
C VAL A 55 6.36 -3.68 6.79
N VAL A 56 5.76 -3.22 5.72
CA VAL A 56 4.74 -2.16 5.72
C VAL A 56 3.37 -2.82 5.85
N VAL A 57 2.45 -2.21 6.58
CA VAL A 57 1.10 -2.74 6.79
C VAL A 57 0.07 -1.69 6.41
N MET A 58 -0.88 -2.08 5.58
CA MET A 58 -2.04 -1.26 5.20
C MET A 58 -3.34 -1.96 5.63
N PRO A 59 -3.74 -1.83 6.92
CA PRO A 59 -4.87 -2.56 7.49
C PRO A 59 -6.17 -1.76 7.41
N SER A 60 -6.36 -0.99 6.34
CA SER A 60 -7.56 -0.18 6.15
C SER A 60 -8.79 -1.08 6.08
N ILE A 61 -9.76 -0.87 6.96
CA ILE A 61 -11.03 -1.64 6.98
C ILE A 61 -11.93 -1.20 5.83
N THR A 62 -11.86 0.08 5.48
CA THR A 62 -12.61 0.65 4.35
C THR A 62 -11.75 0.55 3.08
N PRO A 63 -12.32 0.13 1.94
CA PRO A 63 -11.59 0.07 0.69
C PRO A 63 -10.99 1.42 0.31
N GLU A 64 -9.69 1.46 0.12
CA GLU A 64 -9.02 2.65 -0.41
C GLU A 64 -9.10 2.65 -1.93
N PRO A 65 -9.49 3.77 -2.56
CA PRO A 65 -9.65 3.82 -4.02
C PRO A 65 -8.38 3.43 -4.78
N PHE A 66 -7.20 3.83 -4.30
CA PHE A 66 -5.94 3.59 -4.99
C PHE A 66 -4.88 2.90 -4.11
N GLY A 67 -4.80 3.22 -2.82
CA GLY A 67 -3.86 2.59 -1.89
C GLY A 67 -2.40 2.99 -2.13
N ARG A 68 -2.11 4.30 -2.14
CA ARG A 68 -0.76 4.84 -2.40
C ARG A 68 0.34 4.20 -1.55
N VAL A 69 0.04 3.92 -0.28
CA VAL A 69 1.00 3.29 0.64
C VAL A 69 1.51 1.95 0.11
N ALA A 70 0.64 1.15 -0.54
CA ALA A 70 1.04 -0.12 -1.13
C ALA A 70 2.00 0.07 -2.31
N LEU A 71 1.77 1.08 -3.15
CA LEU A 71 2.67 1.40 -4.27
C LEU A 71 4.01 1.93 -3.79
N GLU A 72 3.99 2.84 -2.83
CA GLU A 72 5.18 3.45 -2.24
C GLU A 72 6.07 2.41 -1.54
N ALA A 73 5.47 1.49 -0.76
CA ALA A 73 6.20 0.38 -0.14
C ALA A 73 6.88 -0.52 -1.18
N GLN A 74 6.15 -0.91 -2.23
CA GLN A 74 6.68 -1.73 -3.32
C GLN A 74 7.79 -0.99 -4.10
N ALA A 75 7.62 0.31 -4.37
CA ALA A 75 8.64 1.13 -5.02
C ALA A 75 9.94 1.20 -4.20
N MET A 76 9.82 1.25 -2.88
CA MET A 76 10.96 1.17 -1.95
C MET A 76 11.48 -0.28 -1.77
N GLY A 77 10.84 -1.26 -2.41
CA GLY A 77 11.17 -2.69 -2.29
C GLY A 77 10.91 -3.24 -0.89
N ARG A 78 9.96 -2.67 -0.16
CA ARG A 78 9.54 -3.17 1.14
C ARG A 78 8.38 -4.15 1.01
N PRO A 79 8.42 -5.27 1.73
CA PRO A 79 7.27 -6.14 1.87
C PRO A 79 6.06 -5.35 2.37
N ILE A 80 4.91 -5.53 1.72
CA ILE A 80 3.63 -4.94 2.12
C ILE A 80 2.62 -6.04 2.43
N VAL A 81 1.88 -5.87 3.51
CA VAL A 81 0.70 -6.68 3.83
C VAL A 81 -0.50 -5.76 3.90
N ALA A 82 -1.53 -6.04 3.13
CA ALA A 82 -2.75 -5.24 3.05
C ALA A 82 -4.00 -6.13 3.08
N PHE A 83 -5.15 -5.56 3.42
CA PHE A 83 -6.42 -6.24 3.19
C PHE A 83 -6.77 -6.27 1.69
N ALA A 84 -7.36 -7.40 1.25
CA ALA A 84 -7.67 -7.69 -0.15
C ALA A 84 -8.93 -6.96 -0.63
N HIS A 85 -8.88 -5.63 -0.72
CA HIS A 85 -9.97 -4.82 -1.28
C HIS A 85 -9.43 -3.49 -1.84
N GLY A 86 -10.28 -2.76 -2.56
CA GLY A 86 -9.92 -1.48 -3.19
C GLY A 86 -8.69 -1.59 -4.08
N GLY A 87 -7.88 -0.53 -4.15
CA GLY A 87 -6.68 -0.48 -4.98
C GLY A 87 -5.57 -1.48 -4.60
N ALA A 88 -5.63 -2.09 -3.41
CA ALA A 88 -4.65 -3.09 -2.99
C ALA A 88 -4.66 -4.33 -3.90
N VAL A 89 -5.84 -4.80 -4.32
CA VAL A 89 -5.97 -5.98 -5.19
C VAL A 89 -5.48 -5.74 -6.62
N GLU A 90 -5.41 -4.48 -7.04
CA GLU A 90 -4.90 -4.11 -8.36
C GLU A 90 -3.37 -3.94 -8.34
N SER A 91 -2.82 -3.50 -7.21
CA SER A 91 -1.42 -3.12 -7.08
C SER A 91 -0.53 -4.19 -6.49
N ILE A 92 -1.09 -5.16 -5.74
CA ILE A 92 -0.34 -6.21 -5.06
C ILE A 92 -0.57 -7.56 -5.73
N GLN A 93 0.49 -8.20 -6.19
CA GLN A 93 0.50 -9.60 -6.59
C GLN A 93 0.83 -10.45 -5.35
N HIS A 94 -0.19 -11.18 -4.84
CA HIS A 94 -0.06 -11.95 -3.59
C HIS A 94 1.10 -12.95 -3.64
N GLY A 95 1.97 -12.90 -2.64
CA GLY A 95 3.17 -13.75 -2.53
C GLY A 95 4.33 -13.33 -3.45
N GLU A 96 4.13 -12.37 -4.36
CA GLU A 96 5.14 -11.93 -5.32
C GLU A 96 5.64 -10.51 -5.09
N THR A 97 4.73 -9.56 -4.86
CA THR A 97 5.06 -8.15 -4.62
C THR A 97 4.51 -7.62 -3.29
N GLY A 98 3.74 -8.44 -2.59
CA GLY A 98 3.13 -8.19 -1.29
C GLY A 98 2.23 -9.34 -0.88
N TRP A 99 1.51 -9.17 0.22
CA TRP A 99 0.54 -10.16 0.71
C TRP A 99 -0.81 -9.50 0.91
N LEU A 100 -1.85 -10.22 0.51
CA LEU A 100 -3.24 -9.82 0.65
C LEU A 100 -3.90 -10.70 1.70
N ALA A 101 -4.40 -10.08 2.76
CA ALA A 101 -5.15 -10.72 3.83
C ALA A 101 -6.65 -10.54 3.62
N THR A 102 -7.45 -11.42 4.18
CA THR A 102 -8.91 -11.32 4.17
C THR A 102 -9.37 -10.02 4.86
N PRO A 103 -10.20 -9.19 4.23
CA PRO A 103 -10.65 -7.93 4.81
C PRO A 103 -11.30 -8.10 6.18
N GLY A 104 -10.83 -7.33 7.18
CA GLY A 104 -11.34 -7.36 8.55
C GLY A 104 -10.90 -8.56 9.37
N ASP A 105 -10.17 -9.51 8.81
CA ASP A 105 -9.68 -10.72 9.49
C ASP A 105 -8.27 -10.48 10.04
N ALA A 106 -8.16 -10.33 11.37
CA ALA A 106 -6.90 -10.11 12.06
C ALA A 106 -5.97 -11.33 12.03
N ASP A 107 -6.52 -12.53 12.02
CA ASP A 107 -5.73 -13.78 11.99
C ASP A 107 -5.10 -13.97 10.61
N SER A 108 -5.87 -13.72 9.54
CA SER A 108 -5.35 -13.69 8.17
C SER A 108 -4.27 -12.62 8.00
N LEU A 109 -4.44 -11.42 8.57
CA LEU A 109 -3.43 -10.37 8.55
C LEU A 109 -2.15 -10.82 9.28
N ALA A 110 -2.29 -11.43 10.45
CA ALA A 110 -1.17 -11.91 11.26
C ALA A 110 -0.39 -13.03 10.56
N GLU A 111 -1.05 -13.95 9.86
CA GLU A 111 -0.42 -15.03 9.10
C GLU A 111 0.44 -14.45 7.95
N ASN A 112 -0.12 -13.53 7.19
CA ASN A 112 0.59 -12.87 6.10
C ASN A 112 1.78 -12.04 6.62
N LEU A 113 1.63 -11.39 7.79
CA LEU A 113 2.73 -10.68 8.46
C LEU A 113 3.86 -11.63 8.86
N ARG A 114 3.54 -12.80 9.45
CA ARG A 114 4.56 -13.81 9.78
C ARG A 114 5.32 -14.25 8.54
N THR A 115 4.61 -14.50 7.45
CA THR A 115 5.20 -14.88 6.16
C THR A 115 6.17 -13.81 5.65
N ALA A 116 5.73 -12.55 5.63
CA ALA A 116 6.56 -11.44 5.17
C ALA A 116 7.80 -11.21 6.06
N LEU A 117 7.65 -11.31 7.39
CA LEU A 117 8.74 -11.16 8.36
C LEU A 117 9.74 -12.32 8.31
N SER A 118 9.30 -13.52 7.92
CA SER A 118 10.16 -14.72 7.84
C SER A 118 11.09 -14.75 6.62
N LEU A 119 10.97 -13.78 5.69
CA LEU A 119 11.81 -13.70 4.51
C LEU A 119 13.30 -13.62 4.89
N LYS A 120 14.06 -14.61 4.47
CA LYS A 120 15.52 -14.60 4.60
C LYS A 120 16.15 -13.50 3.72
N PRO A 121 17.35 -12.99 4.03
CA PRO A 121 17.97 -11.87 3.32
C PRO A 121 18.01 -12.02 1.79
N ARG A 122 18.34 -13.21 1.29
CA ARG A 122 18.38 -13.48 -0.15
C ARG A 122 16.99 -13.41 -0.80
N ALA A 123 15.97 -13.98 -0.13
CA ALA A 123 14.59 -13.95 -0.61
C ALA A 123 14.03 -12.52 -0.54
N ARG A 124 14.33 -11.78 0.53
CA ARG A 124 13.96 -10.36 0.67
C ARG A 124 14.53 -9.49 -0.45
N LYS A 125 15.81 -9.71 -0.84
CA LYS A 125 16.43 -8.99 -1.95
C LYS A 125 15.76 -9.29 -3.29
N ALA A 126 15.46 -10.56 -3.56
CA ALA A 126 14.75 -10.98 -4.77
C ALA A 126 13.32 -10.41 -4.82
N PHE A 127 12.60 -10.46 -3.68
CA PHE A 127 11.28 -9.87 -3.52
C PHE A 127 11.31 -8.36 -3.81
N ALA A 128 12.25 -7.63 -3.22
CA ALA A 128 12.40 -6.20 -3.42
C ALA A 128 12.66 -5.82 -4.89
N ALA A 129 13.44 -6.60 -5.60
CA ALA A 129 13.67 -6.39 -7.04
C ALA A 129 12.38 -6.60 -7.86
N LYS A 130 11.61 -7.66 -7.54
CA LYS A 130 10.35 -7.99 -8.19
C LYS A 130 9.29 -6.91 -7.96
N ALA A 131 9.14 -6.47 -6.71
CA ALA A 131 8.19 -5.42 -6.34
C ALA A 131 8.49 -4.10 -7.07
N ARG A 132 9.76 -3.67 -7.09
CA ARG A 132 10.17 -2.47 -7.83
C ARG A 132 9.93 -2.58 -9.33
N ALA A 133 10.26 -3.73 -9.93
CA ALA A 133 10.03 -3.96 -11.35
C ALA A 133 8.54 -3.88 -11.70
N HIS A 134 7.68 -4.45 -10.86
CA HIS A 134 6.23 -4.39 -11.01
C HIS A 134 5.72 -2.95 -11.00
N ILE A 135 6.12 -2.14 -10.02
CA ILE A 135 5.71 -0.73 -9.92
C ILE A 135 6.19 0.08 -11.13
N ASN A 136 7.45 -0.09 -11.52
CA ASN A 136 7.99 0.64 -12.68
C ASN A 136 7.27 0.29 -13.98
N ALA A 137 6.88 -0.97 -14.16
CA ALA A 137 6.19 -1.42 -15.36
C ALA A 137 4.72 -0.97 -15.43
N HIS A 138 4.03 -0.91 -14.28
CA HIS A 138 2.56 -0.77 -14.28
C HIS A 138 2.04 0.52 -13.66
N PHE A 139 2.80 1.17 -12.77
CA PHE A 139 2.35 2.31 -11.96
C PHE A 139 3.28 3.53 -12.05
N SER A 140 4.08 3.65 -13.13
CA SER A 140 4.91 4.82 -13.34
C SER A 140 4.10 6.05 -13.78
N THR A 141 4.58 7.24 -13.44
CA THR A 141 4.01 8.53 -13.90
C THR A 141 3.99 8.59 -15.43
N GLN A 142 5.05 8.11 -16.10
CA GLN A 142 5.10 8.08 -17.55
C GLN A 142 3.95 7.27 -18.14
N ARG A 143 3.71 6.07 -17.62
CA ARG A 143 2.59 5.23 -18.07
C ARG A 143 1.24 5.91 -17.86
N MET A 144 1.03 6.53 -16.70
CA MET A 144 -0.19 7.29 -16.40
C MET A 144 -0.41 8.40 -17.43
N CYS A 145 0.63 9.18 -17.74
CA CYS A 145 0.56 10.23 -18.75
C CYS A 145 0.24 9.68 -20.14
N ASP A 146 0.93 8.61 -20.56
CA ASP A 146 0.75 8.00 -21.87
C ASP A 146 -0.68 7.46 -22.04
N GLU A 147 -1.20 6.75 -21.06
CA GLU A 147 -2.58 6.21 -21.10
C GLU A 147 -3.61 7.34 -21.11
N THR A 148 -3.41 8.39 -20.31
CA THR A 148 -4.28 9.57 -20.30
C THR A 148 -4.29 10.26 -21.67
N LEU A 149 -3.12 10.48 -22.27
CA LEU A 149 -3.01 11.09 -23.61
C LEU A 149 -3.66 10.23 -24.71
N LYS A 150 -3.57 8.90 -24.61
CA LYS A 150 -4.26 7.99 -25.53
C LYS A 150 -5.78 8.20 -25.46
N ILE A 151 -6.34 8.35 -24.25
CA ILE A 151 -7.78 8.59 -24.07
C ILE A 151 -8.16 9.93 -24.70
N TYR A 152 -7.44 11.01 -24.43
CA TYR A 152 -7.71 12.33 -25.01
C TYR A 152 -7.66 12.33 -26.53
N ARG A 153 -6.62 11.73 -27.13
CA ARG A 153 -6.50 11.60 -28.59
C ARG A 153 -7.69 10.86 -29.18
N ARG A 154 -8.14 9.77 -28.55
CA ARG A 154 -9.33 9.00 -29.00
C ARG A 154 -10.60 9.82 -28.93
N MET A 155 -10.80 10.60 -27.85
CA MET A 155 -11.98 11.46 -27.71
C MET A 155 -11.98 12.57 -28.74
N LEU A 156 -10.86 13.24 -28.99
CA LEU A 156 -10.73 14.29 -30.00
C LEU A 156 -11.02 13.75 -31.40
N ALA A 157 -10.48 12.61 -31.79
CA ALA A 157 -10.74 11.97 -33.07
C ALA A 157 -12.23 11.62 -33.26
N LYS A 158 -12.90 11.14 -32.18
CA LYS A 158 -14.34 10.86 -32.21
C LYS A 158 -15.18 12.15 -32.44
N ASN A 159 -14.82 13.23 -31.74
CA ASN A 159 -15.51 14.50 -31.86
C ASN A 159 -15.35 15.12 -33.28
N GLN A 160 -14.15 15.03 -33.87
CA GLN A 160 -13.91 15.49 -35.24
C GLN A 160 -14.78 14.72 -36.25
N LYS A 161 -14.89 13.41 -36.15
CA LYS A 161 -15.76 12.58 -37.02
C LYS A 161 -17.23 12.97 -36.87
N ASN A 162 -17.70 13.19 -35.64
CA ASN A 162 -19.09 13.59 -35.38
C ASN A 162 -19.39 15.00 -35.90
N SER A 163 -18.43 15.93 -35.82
CA SER A 163 -18.56 17.29 -36.35
C SER A 163 -18.57 17.31 -37.88
N ALA A 164 -17.78 16.46 -38.54
CA ALA A 164 -17.77 16.31 -39.98
C ALA A 164 -19.10 15.73 -40.49
N ALA A 165 -19.63 14.69 -39.82
CA ALA A 165 -20.91 14.09 -40.19
C ALA A 165 -22.11 15.05 -40.06
N ARG A 166 -22.08 15.98 -39.08
CA ARG A 166 -23.13 17.01 -38.90
C ARG A 166 -23.08 18.17 -39.90
N ARG A 167 -22.00 18.33 -40.67
CA ARG A 167 -21.83 19.37 -41.72
C ARG A 167 -22.23 18.87 -43.09
N THR A 168 -22.46 17.57 -43.26
CA THR A 168 -22.86 16.94 -44.53
C THR A 168 -24.34 16.58 -44.61
N THR A 169 -25.08 16.92 -43.56
CA THR A 169 -26.56 16.86 -43.48
C THR A 169 -27.16 18.25 -43.46
#